data_cd6fe3eaa1364d62462dbe1830ef466b
#
_entry.id   cd6fe3eaa1364d62462dbe1830ef466b
#
_cell.length_a   1.000
_cell.length_b   1.000
_cell.length_c   1.000
_cell.angle_alpha   90.00
_cell.angle_beta   90.00
_cell.angle_gamma   90.00
#
_symmetry.space_group_name_H-M   'P 1'
#
loop_
_entity.id
_entity.type
_entity.pdbx_description
1 polymer ?
#
loop_
_entity_poly.entity_id
_entity_poly.type
_entity_poly.pdbx_seq_one_letter_code
_entity_poly.pdbx_strand_id
1 'polypeptide(L)'
;QTISFTGNSFIGSIDNVSVKQVDPNDNWAVSSDSSISQGFANIVSSGTYQYILQSAILIVGKKYKIQYTILSGSTGDLKLGTSFGVAPITSTVGTHSIIATALTTDLYIERETVCNVNITDISVIEIQENGVPRLDYTNGTASILLENQSTNLVTYSENFSDSSWTKSNIELLTLT
;
A
#
# COMPACT_ATOMS: atom_id res chain seq x y z
N GLN A 1 -23.77 -18.41 9.66
CA GLN A 1 -24.71 -17.34 10.07
C GLN A 1 -25.75 -17.17 8.97
N THR A 2 -27.02 -17.05 9.34
CA THR A 2 -28.13 -16.83 8.41
C THR A 2 -28.63 -15.41 8.60
N ILE A 3 -28.73 -14.66 7.51
CA ILE A 3 -29.40 -13.35 7.50
C ILE A 3 -30.81 -13.58 6.99
N SER A 4 -31.81 -13.22 7.78
CA SER A 4 -33.20 -13.31 7.37
C SER A 4 -33.87 -11.94 7.39
N PHE A 5 -34.66 -11.68 6.36
CA PHE A 5 -35.56 -10.53 6.30
C PHE A 5 -36.96 -11.05 6.59
N THR A 6 -37.55 -10.62 7.69
CA THR A 6 -38.89 -11.03 8.10
C THR A 6 -39.82 -9.83 8.02
N GLY A 7 -40.82 -9.94 7.17
CA GLY A 7 -41.84 -8.90 7.03
C GLY A 7 -43.20 -9.43 7.51
N ASN A 8 -43.91 -8.67 8.31
CA ASN A 8 -45.31 -8.94 8.62
C ASN A 8 -46.15 -8.05 7.68
N SER A 9 -46.77 -8.69 6.69
CA SER A 9 -47.57 -8.02 5.65
C SER A 9 -46.77 -7.07 4.75
N PHE A 10 -45.49 -7.40 4.46
CA PHE A 10 -44.65 -6.63 3.56
C PHE A 10 -45.07 -6.87 2.11
N ILE A 11 -45.37 -5.78 1.37
CA ILE A 11 -45.62 -5.78 -0.08
C ILE A 11 -44.57 -4.87 -0.70
N GLY A 12 -43.61 -5.43 -1.41
CA GLY A 12 -42.52 -4.67 -2.02
C GLY A 12 -41.40 -5.54 -2.52
N SER A 13 -40.34 -4.93 -3.06
CA SER A 13 -39.10 -5.58 -3.43
C SER A 13 -37.95 -5.07 -2.55
N ILE A 14 -37.02 -5.96 -2.24
CA ILE A 14 -35.76 -5.61 -1.58
C ILE A 14 -34.66 -5.79 -2.63
N ASP A 15 -33.89 -4.73 -2.88
CA ASP A 15 -32.82 -4.72 -3.86
C ASP A 15 -31.54 -4.17 -3.24
N ASN A 16 -30.39 -4.49 -3.86
CA ASN A 16 -29.07 -3.99 -3.47
C ASN A 16 -28.69 -4.25 -1.99
N VAL A 17 -29.06 -5.41 -1.45
CA VAL A 17 -28.68 -5.80 -0.10
C VAL A 17 -27.18 -6.09 -0.08
N SER A 18 -26.43 -5.30 0.69
CA SER A 18 -24.99 -5.54 0.94
C SER A 18 -24.79 -5.92 2.40
N VAL A 19 -24.14 -7.04 2.63
CA VAL A 19 -23.73 -7.48 3.97
C VAL A 19 -22.24 -7.50 4.02
N LYS A 20 -21.68 -6.68 4.89
CA LYS A 20 -20.25 -6.70 5.20
C LYS A 20 -20.07 -7.25 6.59
N GLN A 21 -19.14 -8.18 6.75
CA GLN A 21 -18.72 -8.60 8.08
C GLN A 21 -18.02 -7.41 8.74
N VAL A 22 -18.52 -7.01 9.89
CA VAL A 22 -17.84 -6.05 10.76
C VAL A 22 -17.21 -6.88 11.87
N ASP A 23 -15.99 -7.35 11.63
CA ASP A 23 -15.16 -7.93 12.68
C ASP A 23 -14.31 -6.81 13.26
N PRO A 24 -14.53 -6.38 14.50
CA PRO A 24 -13.77 -5.29 15.10
C PRO A 24 -12.28 -5.62 15.25
N ASN A 25 -11.93 -6.90 15.20
CA ASN A 25 -10.54 -7.32 15.36
C ASN A 25 -9.88 -7.81 14.07
N ASP A 26 -10.59 -7.98 12.98
CA ASP A 26 -10.18 -8.37 11.62
C ASP A 26 -8.69 -8.71 11.46
N ASN A 27 -8.22 -9.77 12.14
CA ASN A 27 -6.83 -10.20 12.25
C ASN A 27 -5.85 -9.21 12.92
N TRP A 28 -6.35 -8.16 13.54
CA TRP A 28 -5.52 -7.23 14.31
C TRP A 28 -5.33 -7.69 15.75
N ALA A 29 -4.09 -7.74 16.20
CA ALA A 29 -3.73 -7.83 17.61
C ALA A 29 -3.53 -6.42 18.16
N VAL A 30 -3.94 -6.20 19.40
CA VAL A 30 -3.83 -4.91 20.09
C VAL A 30 -3.06 -5.06 21.39
N SER A 31 -2.28 -4.04 21.75
CA SER A 31 -1.64 -3.95 23.06
C SER A 31 -2.65 -3.58 24.17
N SER A 32 -2.23 -3.67 25.43
CA SER A 32 -3.12 -3.60 26.61
C SER A 32 -4.04 -2.38 26.67
N ASP A 33 -3.55 -1.21 26.30
CA ASP A 33 -4.27 0.06 26.41
C ASP A 33 -4.85 0.53 25.06
N SER A 34 -4.64 -0.28 23.99
CA SER A 34 -5.20 -0.02 22.67
C SER A 34 -6.46 -0.86 22.47
N SER A 35 -7.34 -0.44 21.58
CA SER A 35 -8.59 -1.14 21.30
C SER A 35 -9.03 -0.94 19.85
N ILE A 36 -9.84 -1.88 19.36
CA ILE A 36 -10.52 -1.75 18.07
C ILE A 36 -12.01 -1.85 18.29
N SER A 37 -12.74 -0.84 17.92
CA SER A 37 -14.20 -0.79 18.04
C SER A 37 -14.78 0.24 17.09
N GLN A 38 -16.05 0.09 16.74
CA GLN A 38 -16.79 1.06 15.92
C GLN A 38 -16.13 1.42 14.59
N GLY A 39 -15.31 0.52 14.02
CA GLY A 39 -14.66 0.73 12.72
C GLY A 39 -13.36 1.54 12.77
N PHE A 40 -12.80 1.79 13.93
CA PHE A 40 -11.47 2.40 14.08
C PHE A 40 -10.66 1.73 15.19
N ALA A 41 -9.36 1.90 15.14
CA ALA A 41 -8.45 1.52 16.21
C ALA A 41 -8.12 2.76 17.06
N ASN A 42 -8.15 2.61 18.38
CA ASN A 42 -7.71 3.61 19.33
C ASN A 42 -6.40 3.16 19.96
N ILE A 43 -5.33 3.90 19.72
CA ILE A 43 -4.00 3.65 20.28
C ILE A 43 -3.75 4.68 21.39
N VAL A 44 -3.72 4.19 22.63
CA VAL A 44 -3.55 5.03 23.82
C VAL A 44 -2.25 4.67 24.50
N SER A 45 -1.43 5.68 24.81
CA SER A 45 -0.20 5.50 25.57
C SER A 45 0.08 6.66 26.49
N SER A 46 0.28 6.36 27.77
CA SER A 46 0.78 7.30 28.77
C SER A 46 2.31 7.35 28.85
N GLY A 47 3.00 6.66 27.95
CA GLY A 47 4.46 6.54 27.90
C GLY A 47 4.95 5.10 27.71
N THR A 48 4.10 4.10 27.95
CA THR A 48 4.40 2.69 27.70
C THR A 48 4.26 2.35 26.21
N TYR A 49 4.96 1.31 25.75
CA TYR A 49 4.89 0.84 24.37
C TYR A 49 3.49 0.30 24.05
N GLN A 50 2.84 0.91 23.08
CA GLN A 50 1.50 0.55 22.63
C GLN A 50 1.45 0.47 21.11
N TYR A 51 0.65 -0.44 20.59
CA TYR A 51 0.57 -0.72 19.16
C TYR A 51 -0.73 -1.42 18.77
N ILE A 52 -0.98 -1.42 17.47
CA ILE A 52 -1.82 -2.41 16.78
C ILE A 52 -0.94 -3.16 15.79
N LEU A 53 -1.22 -4.44 15.60
CA LEU A 53 -0.39 -5.36 14.83
C LEU A 53 -1.25 -6.22 13.91
N GLN A 54 -0.83 -6.36 12.66
CA GLN A 54 -1.30 -7.43 11.77
C GLN A 54 -0.12 -8.27 11.31
N SER A 55 -0.16 -9.57 11.59
CA SER A 55 0.97 -10.47 11.34
C SER A 55 1.02 -11.00 9.92
N ALA A 56 2.23 -11.22 9.41
CA ALA A 56 2.54 -11.93 8.18
C ALA A 56 1.88 -11.36 6.91
N ILE A 57 1.69 -10.05 6.83
CA ILE A 57 1.11 -9.39 5.66
C ILE A 57 2.14 -8.69 4.76
N LEU A 58 3.39 -8.59 5.20
CA LEU A 58 4.46 -7.93 4.47
C LEU A 58 5.51 -8.93 3.99
N ILE A 59 6.22 -8.58 2.94
CA ILE A 59 7.40 -9.28 2.44
C ILE A 59 8.60 -8.37 2.64
N VAL A 60 9.58 -8.82 3.39
CA VAL A 60 10.81 -8.06 3.68
C VAL A 60 11.50 -7.62 2.38
N GLY A 61 11.91 -6.36 2.32
CA GLY A 61 12.58 -5.76 1.17
C GLY A 61 11.63 -5.23 0.08
N LYS A 62 10.33 -5.51 0.16
CA LYS A 62 9.34 -4.94 -0.78
C LYS A 62 8.91 -3.55 -0.34
N LYS A 63 8.56 -2.71 -1.33
CA LYS A 63 7.99 -1.38 -1.09
C LYS A 63 6.48 -1.45 -1.01
N TYR A 64 5.92 -0.71 -0.07
CA TYR A 64 4.48 -0.60 0.15
C TYR A 64 4.05 0.85 0.23
N LYS A 65 2.88 1.14 -0.34
CA LYS A 65 2.11 2.34 -0.03
C LYS A 65 1.17 2.01 1.12
N ILE A 66 1.37 2.68 2.24
CA ILE A 66 0.51 2.60 3.41
C ILE A 66 -0.36 3.84 3.42
N GLN A 67 -1.68 3.67 3.44
CA GLN A 67 -2.65 4.75 3.57
C GLN A 67 -3.46 4.54 4.83
N TYR A 68 -3.81 5.62 5.52
CA TYR A 68 -4.59 5.59 6.75
C TYR A 68 -5.31 6.93 6.96
N THR A 69 -6.33 6.92 7.80
CA THR A 69 -7.09 8.14 8.16
C THR A 69 -7.03 8.35 9.68
N ILE A 70 -6.64 9.55 10.11
CA ILE A 70 -6.65 9.98 11.51
C ILE A 70 -7.95 10.72 11.78
N LEU A 71 -8.67 10.28 12.81
CA LEU A 71 -9.95 10.88 13.21
C LEU A 71 -9.76 12.05 14.16
N SER A 72 -10.80 12.88 14.24
CA SER A 72 -10.85 14.03 15.19
C SER A 72 -10.72 13.58 16.64
N GLY A 73 -10.18 14.44 17.48
CA GLY A 73 -9.91 14.15 18.90
C GLY A 73 -8.61 13.38 19.15
N SER A 74 -7.85 13.07 18.09
CA SER A 74 -6.53 12.44 18.22
C SER A 74 -5.48 13.42 18.72
N THR A 75 -4.55 12.91 19.56
CA THR A 75 -3.41 13.68 20.13
C THR A 75 -2.15 12.81 20.15
N GLY A 76 -0.97 13.43 20.03
CA GLY A 76 0.32 12.73 20.01
C GLY A 76 0.64 12.10 18.65
N ASP A 77 1.74 11.35 18.58
CA ASP A 77 2.30 10.85 17.33
C ASP A 77 2.40 9.33 17.31
N LEU A 78 2.22 8.78 16.11
CA LEU A 78 2.42 7.37 15.77
C LEU A 78 3.67 7.18 14.91
N LYS A 79 4.11 5.93 14.78
CA LYS A 79 5.19 5.50 13.89
C LYS A 79 4.92 4.14 13.27
N LEU A 80 5.69 3.82 12.23
CA LEU A 80 5.81 2.50 11.61
C LEU A 80 7.21 1.91 11.86
N GLY A 81 7.80 2.19 13.03
CA GLY A 81 9.21 1.96 13.34
C GLY A 81 9.64 0.51 13.16
N THR A 82 8.94 -0.44 13.78
CA THR A 82 9.27 -1.85 13.69
C THR A 82 9.12 -2.39 12.26
N SER A 83 8.05 -2.01 11.57
CA SER A 83 7.75 -2.57 10.25
C SER A 83 8.57 -1.97 9.12
N PHE A 84 8.86 -0.66 9.18
CA PHE A 84 9.42 0.08 8.05
C PHE A 84 10.59 1.01 8.44
N GLY A 85 10.98 1.08 9.69
CA GLY A 85 11.99 2.02 10.16
C GLY A 85 11.56 3.49 10.07
N VAL A 86 10.28 3.76 9.90
CA VAL A 86 9.73 5.13 9.73
C VAL A 86 9.14 5.61 11.05
N ALA A 87 9.65 6.72 11.54
CA ALA A 87 9.16 7.40 12.73
C ALA A 87 9.48 8.90 12.67
N PRO A 88 8.54 9.78 13.03
CA PRO A 88 7.09 9.56 13.18
C PRO A 88 6.34 9.52 11.84
N ILE A 89 5.07 9.14 11.88
CA ILE A 89 4.13 9.33 10.78
C ILE A 89 3.17 10.48 11.09
N THR A 90 2.53 11.04 10.04
CA THR A 90 1.60 12.17 10.22
C THR A 90 0.39 11.75 11.04
N SER A 91 0.14 12.44 12.16
CA SER A 91 -0.99 12.20 13.08
C SER A 91 -2.02 13.33 13.09
N THR A 92 -1.96 14.27 12.14
CA THR A 92 -3.00 15.30 11.98
C THR A 92 -4.27 14.68 11.42
N VAL A 93 -5.43 15.26 11.75
CA VAL A 93 -6.73 14.78 11.26
C VAL A 93 -6.77 14.79 9.73
N GLY A 94 -7.24 13.70 9.15
CA GLY A 94 -7.37 13.51 7.71
C GLY A 94 -6.74 12.23 7.20
N THR A 95 -6.78 12.03 5.89
CA THR A 95 -6.21 10.87 5.20
C THR A 95 -4.78 11.16 4.76
N HIS A 96 -3.89 10.23 5.09
CA HIS A 96 -2.46 10.32 4.81
C HIS A 96 -1.97 9.08 4.08
N SER A 97 -0.83 9.21 3.41
CA SER A 97 -0.14 8.06 2.84
C SER A 97 1.37 8.21 2.91
N ILE A 98 2.06 7.08 3.05
CA ILE A 98 3.51 6.99 3.05
C ILE A 98 3.95 5.81 2.19
N ILE A 99 5.13 5.93 1.57
CA ILE A 99 5.77 4.84 0.85
C ILE A 99 7.03 4.45 1.62
N ALA A 100 7.14 3.16 1.96
CA ALA A 100 8.28 2.65 2.69
C ALA A 100 8.60 1.19 2.32
N THR A 101 9.84 0.76 2.61
CA THR A 101 10.30 -0.60 2.38
C THR A 101 10.14 -1.42 3.66
N ALA A 102 9.52 -2.60 3.54
CA ALA A 102 9.28 -3.47 4.69
C ALA A 102 10.59 -4.05 5.25
N LEU A 103 10.77 -3.96 6.55
CA LEU A 103 11.89 -4.53 7.31
C LEU A 103 11.51 -5.84 8.01
N THR A 104 10.21 -6.07 8.23
CA THR A 104 9.66 -7.26 8.86
C THR A 104 8.48 -7.79 8.04
N THR A 105 7.96 -8.96 8.42
CA THR A 105 6.75 -9.53 7.82
C THR A 105 5.47 -8.99 8.42
N ASP A 106 5.55 -8.33 9.57
CA ASP A 106 4.41 -7.86 10.34
C ASP A 106 4.22 -6.35 10.18
N LEU A 107 2.98 -5.91 10.16
CA LEU A 107 2.63 -4.50 10.17
C LEU A 107 2.35 -4.04 11.60
N TYR A 108 3.22 -3.20 12.13
CA TYR A 108 3.03 -2.48 13.39
C TYR A 108 2.68 -1.03 13.12
N ILE A 109 1.63 -0.54 13.77
CA ILE A 109 1.37 0.89 13.94
C ILE A 109 1.53 1.16 15.44
N GLU A 110 2.56 1.91 15.78
CA GLU A 110 3.06 2.05 17.13
C GLU A 110 2.92 3.49 17.61
N ARG A 111 2.84 3.64 18.94
CA ARG A 111 3.02 4.95 19.53
C ARG A 111 4.43 5.49 19.27
N GLU A 112 4.58 6.76 19.00
CA GLU A 112 5.87 7.45 19.04
C GLU A 112 6.02 8.27 20.33
N THR A 113 5.03 9.10 20.63
CA THR A 113 4.96 9.90 21.86
C THR A 113 3.86 9.40 22.79
N VAL A 114 3.63 10.07 23.90
CA VAL A 114 2.38 9.97 24.68
C VAL A 114 1.25 10.34 23.72
N CYS A 115 0.27 9.45 23.56
CA CYS A 115 -0.74 9.62 22.54
C CYS A 115 -2.11 9.06 22.92
N ASN A 116 -3.13 9.59 22.28
CA ASN A 116 -4.47 9.03 22.18
C ASN A 116 -4.93 9.26 20.74
N VAL A 117 -4.71 8.29 19.85
CA VAL A 117 -4.94 8.44 18.42
C VAL A 117 -5.98 7.45 17.94
N ASN A 118 -6.98 7.97 17.24
CA ASN A 118 -8.00 7.20 16.54
C ASN A 118 -7.62 7.10 15.04
N ILE A 119 -7.41 5.88 14.56
CA ILE A 119 -6.98 5.57 13.19
C ILE A 119 -7.94 4.59 12.52
N THR A 120 -8.23 4.82 11.25
CA THR A 120 -9.11 3.97 10.44
C THR A 120 -8.63 3.91 8.98
N ASP A 121 -9.35 3.18 8.13
CA ASP A 121 -9.12 3.05 6.69
C ASP A 121 -7.66 2.69 6.34
N ILE A 122 -7.08 1.78 7.12
CA ILE A 122 -5.70 1.35 6.90
C ILE A 122 -5.65 0.45 5.68
N SER A 123 -4.86 0.85 4.70
CA SER A 123 -4.64 0.11 3.46
C SER A 123 -3.14 -0.04 3.21
N VAL A 124 -2.71 -1.25 2.86
CA VAL A 124 -1.32 -1.57 2.56
C VAL A 124 -1.25 -2.22 1.19
N ILE A 125 -0.58 -1.56 0.25
CA ILE A 125 -0.51 -1.99 -1.15
C ILE A 125 0.95 -2.13 -1.54
N GLU A 126 1.36 -3.32 -1.98
CA GLU A 126 2.71 -3.52 -2.54
C GLU A 126 2.87 -2.68 -3.81
N ILE A 127 3.97 -1.93 -3.87
CA ILE A 127 4.36 -1.19 -5.07
C ILE A 127 5.31 -2.07 -5.86
N GLN A 128 4.88 -2.51 -7.03
CA GLN A 128 5.73 -3.18 -7.99
C GLN A 128 6.43 -2.13 -8.84
N GLU A 129 7.74 -2.05 -8.74
CA GLU A 129 8.54 -1.11 -9.54
C GLU A 129 8.66 -1.57 -11.02
N ASN A 130 8.44 -2.86 -11.26
CA ASN A 130 8.51 -3.49 -12.58
C ASN A 130 7.11 -3.83 -13.08
N GLY A 131 6.59 -3.06 -14.01
CA GLY A 131 5.29 -3.33 -14.61
C GLY A 131 4.45 -2.07 -14.82
N VAL A 132 5.11 -0.93 -14.99
CA VAL A 132 4.39 0.29 -15.43
C VAL A 132 3.90 0.00 -16.86
N PRO A 133 2.58 -0.01 -17.11
CA PRO A 133 2.06 -0.18 -18.44
C PRO A 133 2.61 0.92 -19.35
N ARG A 134 3.28 0.53 -20.44
CA ARG A 134 3.71 1.46 -21.48
C ARG A 134 2.52 1.74 -22.39
N LEU A 135 2.34 2.99 -22.74
CA LEU A 135 1.40 3.38 -23.80
C LEU A 135 2.15 3.30 -25.13
N ASP A 136 1.66 2.44 -26.01
CA ASP A 136 2.13 2.35 -27.40
C ASP A 136 1.19 3.16 -28.29
N TYR A 137 1.78 4.07 -29.08
CA TYR A 137 1.09 4.92 -30.03
C TYR A 137 1.44 4.57 -31.50
N THR A 138 2.09 3.43 -31.75
CA THR A 138 2.63 3.07 -33.05
C THR A 138 1.56 3.08 -34.15
N ASN A 139 0.31 2.82 -33.81
CA ASN A 139 -0.81 2.81 -34.76
C ASN A 139 -1.75 4.02 -34.64
N GLY A 140 -1.31 5.12 -34.03
CA GLY A 140 -2.11 6.34 -33.84
C GLY A 140 -3.23 6.22 -32.80
N THR A 141 -3.40 5.05 -32.19
CA THR A 141 -4.35 4.81 -31.10
C THR A 141 -3.57 4.32 -29.89
N ALA A 142 -3.82 4.95 -28.72
CA ALA A 142 -3.18 4.54 -27.49
C ALA A 142 -3.57 3.11 -27.10
N SER A 143 -2.62 2.22 -27.00
CA SER A 143 -2.78 0.86 -26.46
C SER A 143 -1.89 0.67 -25.24
N ILE A 144 -2.39 -0.07 -24.25
CA ILE A 144 -1.61 -0.39 -23.05
C ILE A 144 -0.75 -1.61 -23.35
N LEU A 145 0.57 -1.44 -23.31
CA LEU A 145 1.53 -2.52 -23.44
C LEU A 145 1.90 -3.02 -22.02
N LEU A 146 1.47 -4.22 -21.68
CA LEU A 146 1.82 -4.88 -20.42
C LEU A 146 3.07 -5.75 -20.67
N GLU A 147 4.25 -5.14 -20.56
CA GLU A 147 5.52 -5.85 -20.68
C GLU A 147 6.26 -5.80 -19.34
N ASN A 148 6.95 -6.87 -19.00
CA ASN A 148 7.95 -6.82 -17.95
C ASN A 148 9.09 -5.91 -18.40
N GLN A 149 9.53 -4.99 -17.53
CA GLN A 149 10.68 -4.14 -17.82
C GLN A 149 11.90 -5.04 -18.09
N SER A 150 12.41 -5.00 -19.31
CA SER A 150 13.69 -5.61 -19.67
C SER A 150 14.72 -4.50 -19.86
N THR A 151 15.91 -4.73 -19.32
CA THR A 151 17.05 -3.85 -19.57
C THR A 151 17.77 -4.33 -20.83
N ASN A 152 17.93 -3.48 -21.83
CA ASN A 152 18.79 -3.78 -22.97
C ASN A 152 20.25 -3.84 -22.47
N LEU A 153 20.81 -5.05 -22.49
CA LEU A 153 22.20 -5.28 -22.07
C LEU A 153 23.21 -4.93 -23.18
N VAL A 154 22.72 -4.72 -24.39
CA VAL A 154 23.57 -4.33 -25.53
C VAL A 154 23.66 -2.82 -25.56
N THR A 155 24.78 -2.29 -25.10
CA THR A 155 25.10 -0.86 -25.17
C THR A 155 25.29 -0.45 -26.62
N TYR A 156 24.81 0.75 -26.96
CA TYR A 156 24.89 1.29 -28.32
C TYR A 156 24.20 0.46 -29.40
N SER A 157 23.11 -0.22 -29.04
CA SER A 157 22.35 -1.09 -29.96
C SER A 157 21.79 -0.36 -31.20
N GLU A 158 21.67 0.96 -31.15
CA GLU A 158 21.20 1.81 -32.24
C GLU A 158 22.33 2.60 -32.91
N ASN A 159 23.56 2.57 -32.35
CA ASN A 159 24.72 3.27 -32.86
C ASN A 159 25.84 2.29 -33.20
N PHE A 160 25.77 1.66 -34.34
CA PHE A 160 26.80 0.72 -34.82
C PHE A 160 28.12 1.40 -35.23
N SER A 161 28.19 2.75 -35.23
CA SER A 161 29.44 3.50 -35.43
C SER A 161 30.28 3.55 -34.17
N ASP A 162 29.74 3.27 -33.00
CA ASP A 162 30.47 3.33 -31.73
C ASP A 162 31.65 2.35 -31.71
N SER A 163 32.74 2.77 -31.08
CA SER A 163 33.97 1.98 -30.95
C SER A 163 33.85 0.74 -30.10
N SER A 164 32.78 0.62 -29.33
CA SER A 164 32.46 -0.57 -28.56
C SER A 164 32.06 -1.77 -29.42
N TRP A 165 31.74 -1.54 -30.72
CA TRP A 165 31.44 -2.59 -31.68
C TRP A 165 32.69 -3.03 -32.44
N THR A 166 33.01 -4.31 -32.33
CA THR A 166 34.03 -4.92 -33.22
C THR A 166 33.40 -5.22 -34.57
N LYS A 167 33.88 -4.58 -35.61
CA LYS A 167 33.40 -4.73 -36.96
C LYS A 167 34.34 -5.65 -37.74
N SER A 168 33.80 -6.67 -38.39
CA SER A 168 34.57 -7.54 -39.26
C SER A 168 33.83 -7.73 -40.59
N ASN A 169 34.47 -7.34 -41.68
CA ASN A 169 33.94 -7.48 -43.05
C ASN A 169 32.55 -6.84 -43.33
N ILE A 170 32.26 -5.72 -42.62
CA ILE A 170 31.06 -4.93 -42.88
C ILE A 170 31.43 -3.47 -43.07
N GLU A 171 30.80 -2.83 -44.07
CA GLU A 171 30.84 -1.36 -44.25
C GLU A 171 29.53 -0.76 -43.73
N LEU A 172 29.65 0.36 -43.01
CA LEU A 172 28.50 1.16 -42.61
C LEU A 172 28.09 2.07 -43.74
N LEU A 173 26.95 1.82 -44.38
CA LEU A 173 26.34 2.74 -45.33
C LEU A 173 25.81 3.97 -44.57
N THR A 174 26.44 5.13 -44.78
CA THR A 174 25.85 6.40 -44.41
C THR A 174 24.80 6.77 -45.44
N LEU A 175 23.53 6.80 -45.00
CA LEU A 175 22.45 7.42 -45.76
C LEU A 175 22.67 8.93 -45.73
N THR A 176 22.98 9.50 -46.90
CA THR A 176 23.02 10.97 -47.15
C THR A 176 21.63 11.49 -47.41
#